data_82b7f6e8b81fc3f156423f688af21f77
#
_entry.id   82b7f6e8b81fc3f156423f688af21f77
#
_cell.length_a   1.000
_cell.length_b   1.000
_cell.length_c   1.000
_cell.angle_alpha   90.00
_cell.angle_beta   90.00
_cell.angle_gamma   90.00
#
_symmetry.space_group_name_H-M   'P 1'
#
loop_
_entity.id
_entity.type
_entity.pdbx_description
1 polymer ?
#
loop_
_entity_poly.entity_id
_entity_poly.type
_entity_poly.pdbx_seq_one_letter_code
_entity_poly.pdbx_strand_id
1 'polypeptide(L)'
;MKIVIGTNTFGKYHRQDVAVESWNHLCDVDLVNVQFEDEKDSFNVQYDMEHVFALTRSSIDTVDKSTKKLPFINDILDVLSRQDCDYFIYTNNDVIINKNLIKYISENKPTCMSCSRLDIHDVDSFDNILEKKITPVRYEIAGFDTFVFSKDWYELHKDLFRDYLVGQPHWDQVYAGLMRMYGGDLFGNNFPPYCFHIHHEPTWQNIQCVERDFNSTQLSSSRMDILAERLFNRYLSGVLIKRLPYGSFMNPVINEKLMERNFWRIFL
;
A
#
# COMPACT_ATOMS: atom_id res chain seq x y z
N MET A 1 -2.66 17.57 -14.39
CA MET A 1 -2.93 16.83 -13.16
C MET A 1 -1.59 16.42 -12.60
N LYS A 2 -1.30 16.80 -11.38
CA LYS A 2 -0.04 16.53 -10.71
C LYS A 2 -0.26 15.42 -9.68
N ILE A 3 0.58 14.37 -9.71
CA ILE A 3 0.50 13.22 -8.82
C ILE A 3 1.80 13.12 -8.03
N VAL A 4 1.68 12.91 -6.73
CA VAL A 4 2.81 12.59 -5.84
C VAL A 4 2.69 11.15 -5.38
N ILE A 5 3.78 10.38 -5.46
CA ILE A 5 3.89 9.06 -4.84
C ILE A 5 4.78 9.19 -3.61
N GLY A 6 4.27 8.80 -2.46
CA GLY A 6 4.98 8.90 -1.21
C GLY A 6 5.09 7.59 -0.46
N THR A 7 6.19 7.45 0.26
CA THR A 7 6.48 6.31 1.11
C THR A 7 7.36 6.72 2.30
N ASN A 8 7.66 5.76 3.17
CA ASN A 8 8.71 5.85 4.17
C ASN A 8 9.70 4.71 3.93
N THR A 9 10.96 5.03 3.59
CA THR A 9 12.00 4.03 3.32
C THR A 9 12.85 3.77 4.56
N PHE A 10 13.31 2.52 4.71
CA PHE A 10 14.23 2.14 5.79
C PHE A 10 15.47 1.56 5.13
N GLY A 11 16.64 1.96 5.47
CA GLY A 11 17.85 1.35 4.97
C GLY A 11 17.80 1.03 3.47
N LYS A 12 18.67 0.15 3.01
CA LYS A 12 18.71 -0.28 1.62
C LYS A 12 18.52 -1.80 1.53
N TYR A 13 17.51 -2.25 0.78
CA TYR A 13 17.30 -3.67 0.54
C TYR A 13 16.63 -3.89 -0.83
N HIS A 14 16.92 -5.03 -1.43
CA HIS A 14 16.62 -5.35 -2.82
C HIS A 14 15.18 -5.06 -3.27
N ARG A 15 14.17 -5.50 -2.49
CA ARG A 15 12.76 -5.30 -2.86
C ARG A 15 12.38 -3.82 -2.94
N GLN A 16 12.91 -3.01 -2.02
CA GLN A 16 12.73 -1.56 -2.04
C GLN A 16 13.42 -0.93 -3.25
N ASP A 17 14.62 -1.40 -3.60
CA ASP A 17 15.34 -0.91 -4.78
C ASP A 17 14.51 -1.14 -6.06
N VAL A 18 13.95 -2.34 -6.25
CA VAL A 18 13.10 -2.67 -7.41
C VAL A 18 11.80 -1.85 -7.41
N ALA A 19 11.19 -1.64 -6.25
CA ALA A 19 9.97 -0.84 -6.13
C ALA A 19 10.24 0.63 -6.52
N VAL A 20 11.27 1.24 -5.94
CA VAL A 20 11.65 2.63 -6.25
C VAL A 20 12.04 2.79 -7.72
N GLU A 21 12.77 1.83 -8.29
CA GLU A 21 13.09 1.81 -9.72
C GLU A 21 11.80 1.83 -10.56
N SER A 22 10.78 1.05 -10.17
CA SER A 22 9.49 1.05 -10.88
C SER A 22 8.81 2.41 -10.87
N TRP A 23 8.90 3.14 -9.76
CA TRP A 23 8.29 4.47 -9.63
C TRP A 23 9.02 5.51 -10.48
N ASN A 24 10.35 5.43 -10.59
CA ASN A 24 11.17 6.29 -11.45
C ASN A 24 10.87 6.11 -12.95
N HIS A 25 10.26 4.98 -13.33
CA HIS A 25 9.81 4.74 -14.72
C HIS A 25 8.40 5.28 -15.01
N LEU A 26 7.72 5.84 -14.02
CA LEU A 26 6.42 6.47 -14.22
C LEU A 26 6.61 7.90 -14.75
N CYS A 27 5.81 8.28 -15.74
CA CYS A 27 5.79 9.65 -16.26
C CYS A 27 4.82 10.52 -15.42
N ASP A 28 5.16 11.80 -15.31
CA ASP A 28 4.30 12.83 -14.73
C ASP A 28 3.94 12.58 -13.25
N VAL A 29 4.88 12.02 -12.48
CA VAL A 29 4.75 11.84 -11.03
C VAL A 29 5.97 12.41 -10.31
N ASP A 30 5.75 13.00 -9.14
CA ASP A 30 6.82 13.38 -8.22
C ASP A 30 6.94 12.29 -7.14
N LEU A 31 8.15 11.96 -6.73
CA LEU A 31 8.42 10.95 -5.71
C LEU A 31 8.85 11.61 -4.41
N VAL A 32 8.25 11.21 -3.29
CA VAL A 32 8.51 11.77 -1.97
C VAL A 32 8.79 10.66 -0.97
N ASN A 33 9.92 10.75 -0.28
CA ASN A 33 10.27 9.91 0.86
C ASN A 33 10.08 10.70 2.16
N VAL A 34 9.11 10.31 2.96
CA VAL A 34 8.80 10.97 4.23
C VAL A 34 9.59 10.32 5.36
N GLN A 35 10.40 11.10 6.07
CA GLN A 35 11.33 10.63 7.08
C GLN A 35 11.19 11.38 8.40
N PHE A 36 11.80 10.84 9.46
CA PHE A 36 11.87 11.48 10.76
C PHE A 36 12.84 12.67 10.74
N GLU A 37 12.45 13.77 11.40
CA GLU A 37 13.26 15.00 11.47
C GLU A 37 14.64 14.76 12.09
N ASP A 38 14.70 13.93 13.13
CA ASP A 38 15.93 13.62 13.85
C ASP A 38 16.89 12.69 13.09
N GLU A 39 16.44 12.09 11.96
CA GLU A 39 17.28 11.25 11.11
C GLU A 39 17.96 12.02 9.98
N LYS A 40 17.64 13.30 9.79
CA LYS A 40 18.11 14.10 8.66
C LYS A 40 19.62 14.03 8.44
N ASP A 41 20.40 14.15 9.50
CA ASP A 41 21.87 14.18 9.42
C ASP A 41 22.50 12.78 9.29
N SER A 42 21.75 11.73 9.64
CA SER A 42 22.20 10.33 9.60
C SER A 42 21.65 9.55 8.41
N PHE A 43 20.67 10.10 7.70
CA PHE A 43 20.02 9.43 6.58
C PHE A 43 20.98 9.33 5.39
N ASN A 44 21.29 8.12 4.99
CA ASN A 44 22.29 7.84 3.94
C ASN A 44 21.75 7.04 2.76
N VAL A 45 20.43 6.83 2.70
CA VAL A 45 19.79 6.14 1.58
C VAL A 45 19.53 7.14 0.46
N GLN A 46 20.14 6.89 -0.71
CA GLN A 46 20.01 7.78 -1.86
C GLN A 46 19.13 7.10 -2.91
N TYR A 47 17.94 7.63 -3.07
CA TYR A 47 17.04 7.33 -4.18
C TYR A 47 16.76 8.63 -4.95
N ASP A 48 16.41 8.52 -6.21
CA ASP A 48 15.98 9.66 -7.02
C ASP A 48 14.54 10.06 -6.65
N MET A 49 14.43 10.69 -5.49
CA MET A 49 13.18 11.20 -4.91
C MET A 49 13.46 12.32 -3.92
N GLU A 50 12.47 13.18 -3.70
CA GLU A 50 12.56 14.20 -2.67
C GLU A 50 12.50 13.57 -1.27
N HIS A 51 13.43 13.93 -0.39
CA HIS A 51 13.44 13.50 1.01
C HIS A 51 12.86 14.60 1.90
N VAL A 52 11.68 14.35 2.48
CA VAL A 52 10.98 15.28 3.37
C VAL A 52 11.10 14.80 4.81
N PHE A 53 11.92 15.48 5.60
CA PHE A 53 12.14 15.18 7.03
C PHE A 53 11.13 15.96 7.87
N ALA A 54 9.98 15.36 8.15
CA ALA A 54 8.85 16.03 8.79
C ALA A 54 8.11 15.18 9.84
N LEU A 55 8.52 13.92 10.07
CA LEU A 55 7.92 13.09 11.11
C LEU A 55 8.55 13.42 12.46
N THR A 56 7.72 13.87 13.41
CA THR A 56 8.17 14.32 14.74
C THR A 56 7.87 13.35 15.86
N ARG A 57 7.07 12.29 15.56
CA ARG A 57 6.71 11.27 16.54
C ARG A 57 6.81 9.87 15.94
N SER A 58 7.10 8.89 16.78
CA SER A 58 7.23 7.50 16.40
C SER A 58 6.61 6.56 17.43
N SER A 59 6.62 5.26 17.14
CA SER A 59 6.22 4.25 18.12
C SER A 59 7.07 4.27 19.38
N ILE A 60 8.37 4.61 19.29
CA ILE A 60 9.25 4.69 20.48
C ILE A 60 8.77 5.76 21.45
N ASP A 61 8.24 6.86 20.93
CA ASP A 61 7.79 7.99 21.75
C ASP A 61 6.40 7.77 22.36
N THR A 62 5.58 6.89 21.75
CA THR A 62 4.15 6.82 22.02
C THR A 62 3.70 5.48 22.61
N VAL A 63 4.39 4.39 22.27
CA VAL A 63 4.02 3.03 22.67
C VAL A 63 4.98 2.53 23.76
N ASP A 64 4.43 2.26 24.94
CA ASP A 64 5.25 1.76 26.06
C ASP A 64 6.04 0.50 25.67
N LYS A 65 7.35 0.51 25.94
CA LYS A 65 8.31 -0.56 25.63
C LYS A 65 8.52 -0.83 24.13
N SER A 66 8.11 0.06 23.24
CA SER A 66 8.48 -0.07 21.83
C SER A 66 9.99 0.05 21.66
N THR A 67 10.54 -0.84 20.84
CA THR A 67 11.96 -0.84 20.46
C THR A 67 12.18 -0.55 18.98
N LYS A 68 11.09 -0.45 18.23
CA LYS A 68 11.11 -0.15 16.79
C LYS A 68 10.63 1.27 16.57
N LYS A 69 11.37 2.04 15.78
CA LYS A 69 10.97 3.39 15.40
C LYS A 69 10.06 3.31 14.16
N LEU A 70 8.75 3.14 14.38
CA LEU A 70 7.76 3.04 13.32
C LEU A 70 6.98 4.36 13.21
N PRO A 71 6.71 4.85 11.99
CA PRO A 71 5.89 6.03 11.79
C PRO A 71 4.39 5.70 11.92
N PHE A 72 3.61 6.74 12.20
CA PHE A 72 2.17 6.70 12.06
C PHE A 72 1.77 6.99 10.62
N ILE A 73 0.84 6.18 10.08
CA ILE A 73 0.41 6.33 8.68
C ILE A 73 -0.26 7.68 8.42
N ASN A 74 -1.08 8.17 9.35
CA ASN A 74 -1.73 9.47 9.21
C ASN A 74 -0.73 10.63 9.16
N ASP A 75 0.39 10.57 9.89
CA ASP A 75 1.44 11.60 9.81
C ASP A 75 2.09 11.63 8.41
N ILE A 76 2.33 10.46 7.82
CA ILE A 76 2.84 10.36 6.45
C ILE A 76 1.83 10.95 5.46
N LEU A 77 0.54 10.58 5.58
CA LEU A 77 -0.50 11.11 4.70
C LEU A 77 -0.65 12.63 4.82
N ASP A 78 -0.52 13.18 6.01
CA ASP A 78 -0.56 14.62 6.25
C ASP A 78 0.61 15.34 5.58
N VAL A 79 1.81 14.76 5.59
CA VAL A 79 2.96 15.33 4.87
C VAL A 79 2.74 15.29 3.36
N LEU A 80 2.20 14.18 2.84
CA LEU A 80 1.91 14.03 1.41
C LEU A 80 0.81 14.99 0.94
N SER A 81 -0.23 15.18 1.74
CA SER A 81 -1.33 16.10 1.40
C SER A 81 -0.89 17.56 1.28
N ARG A 82 0.20 17.95 1.94
CA ARG A 82 0.78 19.31 1.86
C ARG A 82 1.61 19.54 0.62
N GLN A 83 1.96 18.48 -0.13
CA GLN A 83 2.67 18.64 -1.39
C GLN A 83 1.82 19.37 -2.42
N ASP A 84 2.48 20.02 -3.40
CA ASP A 84 1.80 20.64 -4.53
C ASP A 84 1.34 19.56 -5.50
N CYS A 85 0.11 19.03 -5.30
CA CYS A 85 -0.46 17.96 -6.11
C CYS A 85 -1.98 17.99 -6.15
N ASP A 86 -2.57 17.38 -7.18
CA ASP A 86 -4.01 17.10 -7.27
C ASP A 86 -4.34 15.78 -6.57
N TYR A 87 -3.41 14.80 -6.69
CA TYR A 87 -3.49 13.48 -6.09
C TYR A 87 -2.20 13.13 -5.38
N PHE A 88 -2.31 12.44 -4.26
CA PHE A 88 -1.17 11.76 -3.68
C PHE A 88 -1.46 10.27 -3.47
N ILE A 89 -0.42 9.48 -3.59
CA ILE A 89 -0.44 8.02 -3.43
C ILE A 89 0.49 7.68 -2.27
N TYR A 90 -0.03 7.04 -1.24
CA TYR A 90 0.81 6.35 -0.29
C TYR A 90 0.98 4.90 -0.74
N THR A 91 2.19 4.40 -0.72
CA THR A 91 2.49 2.99 -0.98
C THR A 91 3.58 2.48 -0.04
N ASN A 92 3.50 1.20 0.34
CA ASN A 92 4.61 0.56 1.05
C ASN A 92 5.86 0.57 0.16
N ASN A 93 7.02 0.63 0.80
CA ASN A 93 8.31 0.84 0.13
C ASN A 93 8.82 -0.36 -0.70
N ASP A 94 8.11 -1.47 -0.71
CA ASP A 94 8.40 -2.68 -1.46
C ASP A 94 7.30 -3.05 -2.49
N VAL A 95 6.42 -2.10 -2.79
CA VAL A 95 5.34 -2.27 -3.77
C VAL A 95 5.69 -1.63 -5.10
N ILE A 96 5.71 -2.43 -6.12
CA ILE A 96 5.94 -2.05 -7.50
C ILE A 96 4.64 -1.51 -8.09
N ILE A 97 4.66 -0.31 -8.67
CA ILE A 97 3.48 0.32 -9.25
C ILE A 97 3.51 0.18 -10.78
N ASN A 98 2.39 -0.30 -11.33
CA ASN A 98 2.19 -0.35 -12.77
C ASN A 98 1.71 1.01 -13.31
N LYS A 99 2.25 1.44 -14.45
CA LYS A 99 1.83 2.68 -15.15
C LYS A 99 0.31 2.77 -15.40
N ASN A 100 -0.38 1.64 -15.45
CA ASN A 100 -1.84 1.60 -15.59
C ASN A 100 -2.58 2.21 -14.39
N LEU A 101 -1.97 2.28 -13.20
CA LEU A 101 -2.54 2.99 -12.06
C LEU A 101 -2.60 4.49 -12.35
N ILE A 102 -1.49 5.07 -12.81
CA ILE A 102 -1.41 6.50 -13.16
C ILE A 102 -2.39 6.84 -14.29
N LYS A 103 -2.43 5.99 -15.32
CA LYS A 103 -3.40 6.12 -16.40
C LYS A 103 -4.85 6.09 -15.88
N TYR A 104 -5.18 5.12 -15.01
CA TYR A 104 -6.52 5.03 -14.43
C TYR A 104 -6.91 6.28 -13.65
N ILE A 105 -6.00 6.80 -12.81
CA ILE A 105 -6.25 8.03 -12.05
C ILE A 105 -6.51 9.21 -13.00
N SER A 106 -5.70 9.32 -14.06
CA SER A 106 -5.81 10.41 -15.04
C SER A 106 -7.14 10.40 -15.80
N GLU A 107 -7.62 9.21 -16.18
CA GLU A 107 -8.82 9.04 -16.98
C GLU A 107 -10.09 9.08 -16.14
N ASN A 108 -10.10 8.51 -14.94
CA ASN A 108 -11.30 8.30 -14.14
C ASN A 108 -11.45 9.27 -12.96
N LYS A 109 -10.36 9.92 -12.56
CA LYS A 109 -10.35 10.92 -11.48
C LYS A 109 -11.07 10.45 -10.21
N PRO A 110 -10.70 9.29 -9.64
CA PRO A 110 -11.35 8.76 -8.44
C PRO A 110 -11.20 9.74 -7.28
N THR A 111 -12.18 9.83 -6.40
CA THR A 111 -12.06 10.64 -5.18
C THR A 111 -11.01 10.06 -4.23
N CYS A 112 -11.06 8.75 -4.04
CA CYS A 112 -10.02 7.97 -3.41
C CYS A 112 -10.13 6.50 -3.85
N MET A 113 -9.06 5.75 -3.74
CA MET A 113 -9.05 4.31 -4.03
C MET A 113 -7.94 3.59 -3.30
N SER A 114 -8.14 2.32 -2.99
CA SER A 114 -7.10 1.45 -2.48
C SER A 114 -6.92 0.23 -3.38
N CYS A 115 -5.68 -0.23 -3.52
CA CYS A 115 -5.32 -1.32 -4.42
C CYS A 115 -4.73 -2.50 -3.65
N SER A 116 -5.23 -3.69 -3.93
CA SER A 116 -4.55 -4.92 -3.58
C SER A 116 -3.38 -5.18 -4.53
N ARG A 117 -2.51 -6.10 -4.14
CA ARG A 117 -1.30 -6.43 -4.88
C ARG A 117 -1.32 -7.84 -5.45
N LEU A 118 -0.53 -8.06 -6.49
CA LEU A 118 -0.16 -9.38 -6.99
C LEU A 118 1.24 -9.72 -6.48
N ASP A 119 1.35 -10.76 -5.65
CA ASP A 119 2.64 -11.29 -5.24
C ASP A 119 3.30 -12.03 -6.42
N ILE A 120 4.56 -11.70 -6.67
CA ILE A 120 5.40 -12.30 -7.72
C ILE A 120 6.62 -12.95 -7.09
N HIS A 121 7.23 -13.91 -7.79
CA HIS A 121 8.53 -14.43 -7.38
C HIS A 121 9.59 -13.34 -7.42
N ASP A 122 10.67 -13.56 -6.68
CA ASP A 122 11.79 -12.62 -6.65
C ASP A 122 12.33 -12.35 -8.06
N VAL A 123 12.66 -11.10 -8.30
CA VAL A 123 13.22 -10.62 -9.57
C VAL A 123 14.49 -9.83 -9.28
N ASP A 124 15.50 -9.98 -10.13
CA ASP A 124 16.79 -9.33 -9.92
C ASP A 124 16.73 -7.81 -10.12
N SER A 125 15.78 -7.34 -10.95
CA SER A 125 15.61 -5.93 -11.28
C SER A 125 14.22 -5.64 -11.82
N PHE A 126 13.85 -4.36 -11.88
CA PHE A 126 12.61 -3.93 -12.52
C PHE A 126 12.59 -4.23 -14.03
N ASP A 127 13.74 -4.27 -14.70
CA ASP A 127 13.85 -4.65 -16.11
C ASP A 127 13.27 -6.05 -16.38
N ASN A 128 13.45 -7.00 -15.45
CA ASN A 128 12.84 -8.32 -15.56
C ASN A 128 11.31 -8.26 -15.61
N ILE A 129 10.72 -7.28 -14.93
CA ILE A 129 9.26 -7.03 -14.99
C ILE A 129 8.87 -6.45 -16.34
N LEU A 130 9.62 -5.47 -16.84
CA LEU A 130 9.38 -4.88 -18.15
C LEU A 130 9.53 -5.90 -19.28
N GLU A 131 10.49 -6.82 -19.16
CA GLU A 131 10.72 -7.90 -20.11
C GLU A 131 9.75 -9.08 -19.94
N LYS A 132 8.76 -8.98 -19.04
CA LYS A 132 7.76 -10.02 -18.76
C LYS A 132 8.34 -11.33 -18.20
N LYS A 133 9.50 -11.26 -17.56
CA LYS A 133 10.16 -12.39 -16.92
C LYS A 133 9.71 -12.58 -15.46
N ILE A 134 8.43 -12.36 -15.18
CA ILE A 134 7.86 -12.49 -13.84
C ILE A 134 6.94 -13.70 -13.77
N THR A 135 6.99 -14.38 -12.64
CA THR A 135 6.11 -15.50 -12.34
C THR A 135 5.21 -15.13 -11.18
N PRO A 136 3.88 -15.08 -11.39
CA PRO A 136 2.94 -14.85 -10.30
C PRO A 136 3.02 -15.94 -9.24
N VAL A 137 2.99 -15.56 -7.97
CA VAL A 137 2.89 -16.48 -6.83
C VAL A 137 1.43 -16.61 -6.42
N ARG A 138 0.82 -15.49 -6.05
CA ARG A 138 -0.58 -15.44 -5.62
C ARG A 138 -1.12 -14.01 -5.76
N TYR A 139 -2.43 -13.91 -5.84
CA TYR A 139 -3.11 -12.63 -5.68
C TYR A 139 -3.42 -12.41 -4.20
N GLU A 140 -2.77 -11.40 -3.59
CA GLU A 140 -3.02 -11.04 -2.20
C GLU A 140 -4.18 -10.05 -2.11
N ILE A 141 -5.39 -10.60 -2.01
CA ILE A 141 -6.62 -9.81 -2.00
C ILE A 141 -6.87 -9.08 -0.70
N ALA A 142 -6.23 -9.50 0.39
CA ALA A 142 -6.36 -8.89 1.71
C ALA A 142 -5.23 -7.90 2.03
N GLY A 143 -4.15 -7.88 1.23
CA GLY A 143 -3.05 -6.94 1.37
C GLY A 143 -3.30 -5.70 0.53
N PHE A 144 -3.70 -4.62 1.18
CA PHE A 144 -3.84 -3.30 0.56
C PHE A 144 -2.66 -2.45 0.99
N ASP A 145 -1.74 -2.22 0.07
CA ASP A 145 -0.48 -1.54 0.34
C ASP A 145 -0.31 -0.25 -0.45
N THR A 146 -1.33 0.10 -1.26
CA THR A 146 -1.33 1.31 -2.09
C THR A 146 -2.67 2.02 -1.96
N PHE A 147 -2.61 3.27 -1.56
CA PHE A 147 -3.76 4.13 -1.28
C PHE A 147 -3.63 5.43 -2.07
N VAL A 148 -4.63 5.73 -2.88
CA VAL A 148 -4.72 6.93 -3.71
C VAL A 148 -5.76 7.86 -3.14
N PHE A 149 -5.42 9.12 -3.00
CA PHE A 149 -6.31 10.16 -2.52
C PHE A 149 -6.32 11.34 -3.49
N SER A 150 -7.49 11.84 -3.86
CA SER A 150 -7.55 13.23 -4.30
C SER A 150 -7.31 14.12 -3.08
N LYS A 151 -6.57 15.21 -3.27
CA LYS A 151 -6.22 16.12 -2.16
C LYS A 151 -7.48 16.66 -1.49
N ASP A 152 -8.48 17.11 -2.27
CA ASP A 152 -9.72 17.64 -1.75
C ASP A 152 -10.50 16.64 -0.90
N TRP A 153 -10.55 15.38 -1.34
CA TRP A 153 -11.22 14.34 -0.57
C TRP A 153 -10.50 14.06 0.75
N TYR A 154 -9.17 13.98 0.73
CA TYR A 154 -8.39 13.74 1.95
C TYR A 154 -8.57 14.88 2.95
N GLU A 155 -8.44 16.13 2.52
CA GLU A 155 -8.61 17.29 3.41
C GLU A 155 -10.00 17.34 4.07
N LEU A 156 -11.03 16.86 3.38
CA LEU A 156 -12.39 16.75 3.94
C LEU A 156 -12.53 15.63 4.96
N HIS A 157 -11.73 14.56 4.84
CA HIS A 157 -11.94 13.30 5.58
C HIS A 157 -10.76 12.88 6.46
N LYS A 158 -9.66 13.64 6.51
CA LYS A 158 -8.43 13.27 7.23
C LYS A 158 -8.65 12.95 8.71
N ASP A 159 -9.60 13.61 9.37
CA ASP A 159 -9.93 13.36 10.78
C ASP A 159 -10.55 11.98 11.04
N LEU A 160 -10.91 11.24 10.00
CA LEU A 160 -11.36 9.85 10.11
C LEU A 160 -10.19 8.88 10.32
N PHE A 161 -8.97 9.25 9.88
CA PHE A 161 -7.79 8.40 9.90
C PHE A 161 -7.06 8.54 11.23
N ARG A 162 -7.16 7.49 12.05
CA ARG A 162 -6.56 7.47 13.38
C ARG A 162 -5.10 7.03 13.36
N ASP A 163 -4.46 7.13 14.50
CA ASP A 163 -3.07 6.75 14.72
C ASP A 163 -2.89 5.23 14.64
N TYR A 164 -2.40 4.74 13.51
CA TYR A 164 -1.94 3.37 13.32
C TYR A 164 -0.49 3.36 12.90
N LEU A 165 0.26 2.40 13.40
CA LEU A 165 1.67 2.20 13.05
C LEU A 165 1.79 1.45 11.71
N VAL A 166 2.62 1.97 10.82
CA VAL A 166 2.95 1.33 9.55
C VAL A 166 3.67 0.00 9.80
N GLY A 167 3.44 -0.98 8.94
CA GLY A 167 4.06 -2.32 9.06
C GLY A 167 3.48 -3.19 10.18
N GLN A 168 2.41 -2.76 10.85
CA GLN A 168 1.65 -3.53 11.82
C GLN A 168 0.24 -3.82 11.29
N PRO A 169 -0.46 -4.89 11.78
CA PRO A 169 -1.80 -5.26 11.29
C PRO A 169 -2.85 -4.16 11.45
N HIS A 170 -3.95 -4.33 10.74
CA HIS A 170 -5.24 -3.62 10.82
C HIS A 170 -5.32 -2.29 10.06
N TRP A 171 -4.29 -1.45 10.04
CA TRP A 171 -4.39 -0.10 9.48
C TRP A 171 -4.85 -0.09 8.01
N ASP A 172 -4.31 -0.99 7.19
CA ASP A 172 -4.61 -1.13 5.78
C ASP A 172 -6.09 -1.49 5.53
N GLN A 173 -6.62 -2.42 6.31
CA GLN A 173 -8.00 -2.87 6.24
C GLN A 173 -8.98 -1.80 6.74
N VAL A 174 -8.61 -1.11 7.82
CA VAL A 174 -9.41 0.00 8.38
C VAL A 174 -9.45 1.15 7.38
N TYR A 175 -8.30 1.55 6.84
CA TYR A 175 -8.23 2.69 5.91
C TYR A 175 -8.97 2.38 4.61
N ALA A 176 -8.76 1.20 4.02
CA ALA A 176 -9.52 0.77 2.85
C ALA A 176 -11.04 0.74 3.13
N GLY A 177 -11.44 0.26 4.30
CA GLY A 177 -12.85 0.25 4.73
C GLY A 177 -13.43 1.65 4.91
N LEU A 178 -12.69 2.57 5.55
CA LEU A 178 -13.09 3.98 5.69
C LEU A 178 -13.23 4.65 4.32
N MET A 179 -12.25 4.49 3.44
CA MET A 179 -12.34 5.02 2.08
C MET A 179 -13.59 4.52 1.38
N ARG A 180 -13.90 3.22 1.48
CA ARG A 180 -15.12 2.64 0.89
C ARG A 180 -16.40 3.22 1.48
N MET A 181 -16.44 3.48 2.78
CA MET A 181 -17.62 4.08 3.45
C MET A 181 -17.89 5.50 2.96
N TYR A 182 -16.87 6.22 2.56
CA TYR A 182 -16.96 7.62 2.13
C TYR A 182 -16.75 7.82 0.63
N GLY A 183 -17.15 6.84 -0.17
CA GLY A 183 -17.26 6.97 -1.63
C GLY A 183 -16.06 6.51 -2.43
N GLY A 184 -15.03 5.96 -1.78
CA GLY A 184 -13.85 5.43 -2.45
C GLY A 184 -14.07 4.06 -3.09
N ASP A 185 -13.17 3.72 -3.99
CA ASP A 185 -13.14 2.44 -4.68
C ASP A 185 -12.13 1.47 -4.07
N LEU A 186 -12.51 0.18 -3.98
CA LEU A 186 -11.62 -0.90 -3.59
C LEU A 186 -11.27 -1.72 -4.83
N PHE A 187 -10.00 -1.72 -5.20
CA PHE A 187 -9.50 -2.50 -6.33
C PHE A 187 -8.79 -3.76 -5.83
N GLY A 188 -9.60 -4.72 -5.38
CA GLY A 188 -9.16 -6.07 -5.10
C GLY A 188 -9.36 -6.97 -6.32
N ASN A 189 -8.35 -7.70 -6.74
CA ASN A 189 -8.42 -8.65 -7.87
C ASN A 189 -8.74 -8.00 -9.23
N ASN A 190 -8.38 -6.77 -9.47
CA ASN A 190 -8.54 -6.21 -10.80
C ASN A 190 -7.44 -6.71 -11.73
N PHE A 191 -7.85 -7.20 -12.88
CA PHE A 191 -6.97 -7.40 -14.01
C PHE A 191 -7.14 -6.19 -14.96
N PRO A 192 -6.03 -5.51 -15.29
CA PRO A 192 -4.65 -5.75 -14.87
C PRO A 192 -4.40 -5.34 -13.41
N PRO A 193 -3.49 -6.01 -12.68
CA PRO A 193 -3.08 -5.55 -11.34
C PRO A 193 -2.37 -4.21 -11.47
N TYR A 194 -2.73 -3.28 -10.57
CA TYR A 194 -2.05 -1.99 -10.51
C TYR A 194 -0.76 -2.04 -9.71
N CYS A 195 -0.64 -3.03 -8.81
CA CYS A 195 0.46 -3.17 -7.88
C CYS A 195 0.98 -4.60 -7.86
N PHE A 196 2.31 -4.71 -7.74
CA PHE A 196 3.00 -5.99 -7.55
C PHE A 196 3.85 -5.92 -6.29
N HIS A 197 4.15 -7.08 -5.73
CA HIS A 197 4.99 -7.19 -4.56
C HIS A 197 5.85 -8.44 -4.68
N ILE A 198 7.16 -8.32 -4.44
CA ILE A 198 8.05 -9.46 -4.40
C ILE A 198 7.72 -10.29 -3.17
N HIS A 199 7.25 -11.52 -3.39
CA HIS A 199 6.77 -12.39 -2.32
C HIS A 199 7.87 -12.70 -1.30
N HIS A 200 7.54 -12.58 -0.04
CA HIS A 200 8.36 -13.02 1.07
C HIS A 200 7.49 -13.47 2.24
N GLU A 201 8.07 -14.25 3.12
CA GLU A 201 7.37 -14.64 4.35
C GLU A 201 7.11 -13.40 5.23
N PRO A 202 5.90 -13.25 5.75
CA PRO A 202 5.54 -12.11 6.58
C PRO A 202 6.29 -12.16 7.91
N THR A 203 7.13 -11.17 8.14
CA THR A 203 7.97 -11.08 9.35
C THR A 203 7.18 -10.75 10.62
N TRP A 204 5.99 -10.17 10.48
CA TRP A 204 5.16 -9.71 11.61
C TRP A 204 4.25 -10.81 12.22
N GLN A 205 3.99 -11.91 11.49
CA GLN A 205 3.02 -12.93 11.94
C GLN A 205 3.47 -13.71 13.17
N ASN A 206 4.75 -13.88 13.36
CA ASN A 206 5.30 -14.76 14.38
C ASN A 206 5.82 -14.03 15.63
N ILE A 207 5.67 -12.70 15.70
CA ILE A 207 6.22 -11.90 16.78
C ILE A 207 5.07 -11.17 17.48
N GLN A 208 4.75 -11.60 18.70
CA GLN A 208 3.95 -10.77 19.59
C GLN A 208 4.81 -9.57 19.98
N CYS A 209 4.38 -8.36 19.62
CA CYS A 209 5.10 -7.14 19.93
C CYS A 209 4.11 -6.03 20.33
N VAL A 210 4.61 -5.11 21.13
CA VAL A 210 3.80 -4.02 21.70
C VAL A 210 3.20 -3.11 20.61
N GLU A 211 3.88 -2.98 19.48
CA GLU A 211 3.43 -2.19 18.33
C GLU A 211 2.18 -2.82 17.67
N ARG A 212 2.14 -4.15 17.59
CA ARG A 212 0.95 -4.89 17.12
C ARG A 212 -0.22 -4.72 18.09
N ASP A 213 0.06 -4.85 19.38
CA ASP A 213 -0.96 -4.70 20.43
C ASP A 213 -1.51 -3.27 20.43
N PHE A 214 -0.67 -2.26 20.14
CA PHE A 214 -1.10 -0.88 19.95
C PHE A 214 -2.13 -0.77 18.82
N ASN A 215 -1.84 -1.25 17.60
CA ASN A 215 -2.79 -1.19 16.49
C ASN A 215 -4.09 -1.95 16.81
N SER A 216 -4.02 -3.09 17.47
CA SER A 216 -5.20 -3.86 17.91
C SER A 216 -6.03 -3.09 18.94
N THR A 217 -5.37 -2.32 19.82
CA THR A 217 -6.04 -1.45 20.79
C THR A 217 -6.70 -0.27 20.09
N GLN A 218 -6.04 0.35 19.10
CA GLN A 218 -6.63 1.41 18.30
C GLN A 218 -7.92 0.92 17.62
N LEU A 219 -7.88 -0.23 16.94
CA LEU A 219 -9.05 -0.84 16.33
C LEU A 219 -10.18 -1.06 17.33
N SER A 220 -9.89 -1.72 18.46
CA SER A 220 -10.91 -2.09 19.47
C SER A 220 -11.54 -0.89 20.18
N SER A 221 -10.84 0.24 20.22
CA SER A 221 -11.30 1.47 20.88
C SER A 221 -12.23 2.33 20.01
N SER A 222 -12.39 2.00 18.71
CA SER A 222 -13.20 2.77 17.77
C SER A 222 -14.29 1.92 17.13
N ARG A 223 -15.55 2.28 17.35
CA ARG A 223 -16.68 1.65 16.65
C ARG A 223 -16.62 1.86 15.14
N MET A 224 -16.13 3.01 14.70
CA MET A 224 -16.00 3.34 13.27
C MET A 224 -14.97 2.43 12.62
N ASP A 225 -13.80 2.24 13.22
CA ASP A 225 -12.73 1.40 12.70
C ASP A 225 -13.15 -0.08 12.65
N ILE A 226 -13.82 -0.57 13.69
CA ILE A 226 -14.40 -1.92 13.69
C ILE A 226 -15.40 -2.09 12.54
N LEU A 227 -16.24 -1.08 12.29
CA LEU A 227 -17.21 -1.12 11.21
C LEU A 227 -16.51 -1.09 9.84
N ALA A 228 -15.49 -0.25 9.68
CA ALA A 228 -14.70 -0.15 8.46
C ALA A 228 -13.99 -1.47 8.13
N GLU A 229 -13.31 -2.07 9.09
CA GLU A 229 -12.65 -3.38 8.92
C GLU A 229 -13.67 -4.47 8.57
N ARG A 230 -14.83 -4.50 9.22
CA ARG A 230 -15.91 -5.45 8.90
C ARG A 230 -16.46 -5.25 7.49
N LEU A 231 -16.64 -4.01 7.06
CA LEU A 231 -17.07 -3.70 5.71
C LEU A 231 -16.06 -4.17 4.66
N PHE A 232 -14.77 -3.92 4.92
CA PHE A 232 -13.68 -4.40 4.11
C PHE A 232 -13.69 -5.94 3.99
N ASN A 233 -13.73 -6.64 5.11
CA ASN A 233 -13.78 -8.11 5.14
C ASN A 233 -15.02 -8.67 4.43
N ARG A 234 -16.17 -8.01 4.55
CA ARG A 234 -17.39 -8.37 3.81
C ARG A 234 -17.25 -8.14 2.31
N TYR A 235 -16.62 -7.06 1.91
CA TYR A 235 -16.29 -6.80 0.50
C TYR A 235 -15.40 -7.91 -0.07
N LEU A 236 -14.32 -8.26 0.62
CA LEU A 236 -13.43 -9.35 0.22
C LEU A 236 -14.17 -10.69 0.09
N SER A 237 -15.00 -11.03 1.06
CA SER A 237 -15.82 -12.25 1.01
C SER A 237 -16.75 -12.25 -0.20
N GLY A 238 -17.36 -11.11 -0.54
CA GLY A 238 -18.21 -10.95 -1.71
C GLY A 238 -17.45 -11.08 -3.03
N VAL A 239 -16.21 -10.59 -3.09
CA VAL A 239 -15.32 -10.73 -4.26
C VAL A 239 -14.92 -12.18 -4.46
N LEU A 240 -14.57 -12.88 -3.40
CA LEU A 240 -14.21 -14.30 -3.41
C LEU A 240 -15.37 -15.16 -3.92
N ILE A 241 -16.58 -14.96 -3.40
CA ILE A 241 -17.76 -15.74 -3.77
C ILE A 241 -18.13 -15.54 -5.25
N LYS A 242 -18.00 -14.33 -5.78
CA LYS A 242 -18.36 -14.02 -7.17
C LYS A 242 -17.40 -14.58 -8.20
N ARG A 243 -16.18 -14.93 -7.84
CA ARG A 243 -15.12 -15.34 -8.77
C ARG A 243 -14.73 -16.81 -8.73
N LEU A 244 -15.13 -17.53 -7.67
CA LEU A 244 -14.89 -18.97 -7.61
C LEU A 244 -15.98 -19.72 -8.39
N PRO A 245 -15.62 -20.58 -9.35
CA PRO A 245 -16.59 -21.52 -9.93
C PRO A 245 -17.23 -22.34 -8.80
N TYR A 246 -18.52 -22.54 -8.88
CA TYR A 246 -19.29 -23.36 -7.94
C TYR A 246 -18.57 -24.71 -7.74
N GLY A 247 -18.00 -24.95 -6.56
CA GLY A 247 -17.27 -26.19 -6.22
C GLY A 247 -15.81 -26.06 -5.83
N SER A 248 -15.18 -24.86 -5.94
CA SER A 248 -13.75 -24.67 -5.66
C SER A 248 -13.45 -24.14 -4.26
N PHE A 249 -14.29 -24.40 -3.27
CA PHE A 249 -14.15 -23.84 -1.92
C PHE A 249 -12.93 -24.31 -1.11
N MET A 250 -12.09 -25.21 -1.66
CA MET A 250 -11.06 -25.86 -0.86
C MET A 250 -9.63 -25.79 -1.44
N ASN A 251 -9.35 -24.94 -2.41
CA ASN A 251 -7.99 -24.85 -2.91
C ASN A 251 -7.56 -23.42 -3.20
N PRO A 252 -6.68 -22.81 -2.38
CA PRO A 252 -6.13 -21.48 -2.65
C PRO A 252 -5.13 -21.45 -3.82
N VAL A 253 -4.84 -22.58 -4.44
CA VAL A 253 -4.09 -22.61 -5.71
C VAL A 253 -5.04 -22.10 -6.80
N ILE A 254 -5.11 -20.79 -6.89
CA ILE A 254 -5.67 -20.11 -8.06
C ILE A 254 -4.92 -20.68 -9.25
N ASN A 255 -5.66 -21.30 -10.10
CA ASN A 255 -5.26 -22.00 -11.30
C ASN A 255 -4.12 -21.26 -12.02
N GLU A 256 -2.86 -21.66 -11.80
CA GLU A 256 -1.65 -21.05 -12.40
C GLU A 256 -1.83 -20.85 -13.90
N LYS A 257 -2.50 -21.77 -14.60
CA LYS A 257 -2.80 -21.67 -16.04
C LYS A 257 -3.75 -20.54 -16.42
N LEU A 258 -4.64 -20.13 -15.52
CA LEU A 258 -5.55 -18.99 -15.77
C LEU A 258 -4.83 -17.66 -15.56
N MET A 259 -3.90 -17.65 -14.60
CA MET A 259 -3.02 -16.51 -14.32
C MET A 259 -2.03 -16.30 -15.47
N GLU A 260 -1.36 -17.34 -15.95
CA GLU A 260 -0.43 -17.25 -17.08
C GLU A 260 -1.09 -16.73 -18.36
N ARG A 261 -2.30 -17.21 -18.74
CA ARG A 261 -2.96 -16.81 -19.97
C ARG A 261 -3.44 -15.35 -19.96
N ASN A 262 -3.84 -14.82 -18.81
CA ASN A 262 -4.39 -13.45 -18.72
C ASN A 262 -3.32 -12.43 -18.32
N PHE A 263 -2.27 -12.85 -17.63
CA PHE A 263 -1.21 -12.00 -17.14
C PHE A 263 -0.51 -11.24 -18.28
N TRP A 264 -0.20 -11.92 -19.38
CA TRP A 264 0.53 -11.35 -20.52
C TRP A 264 -0.31 -10.41 -21.40
N ARG A 265 -1.63 -10.49 -21.36
CA ARG A 265 -2.50 -9.52 -22.07
C ARG A 265 -2.49 -8.12 -21.46
N ILE A 266 -1.95 -7.98 -20.28
CA ILE A 266 -1.97 -6.76 -19.48
C ILE A 266 -0.79 -5.83 -19.81
N PHE A 267 0.32 -6.42 -20.28
CA PHE A 267 1.54 -5.68 -20.59
C PHE A 267 1.64 -5.26 -22.07
N LEU A 268 0.70 -5.66 -22.90
CA LEU A 268 0.55 -5.22 -24.28
C LEU A 268 -0.43 -4.06 -24.38
#